data_f67f8ba4f4c489425ebe3bf80399b525
#
_entry.id   f67f8ba4f4c489425ebe3bf80399b525
#
_cell.length_a   1.000
_cell.length_b   1.000
_cell.length_c   1.000
_cell.angle_alpha   90.00
_cell.angle_beta   90.00
_cell.angle_gamma   90.00
#
_symmetry.space_group_name_H-M   'P 1'
#
loop_
_entity.id
_entity.type
_entity.pdbx_description
1 polymer ?
#
loop_
_entity_poly.entity_id
_entity_poly.type
_entity_poly.pdbx_seq_one_letter_code
_entity_poly.pdbx_strand_id
1 'polypeptide(L)'
;MTATARVRRAGPWIAIGATLLVVGAVTAMIAGLSQLPLHGSLHPEAAAPEGGRALAQILRDRGVAVQAVDGPDAATAALAPGPATLVLGDTAALSDESLHTLLDRAADVVLIEPRARDLRIALDGAAPAGVGDGDAEPECALDDAVRAGAITPGTVFAPGIADTVACYPSGDGHGLLVRERGDGRVVALDGTAVLANQHLATGGNAALGLSLLGRHSLVVWYMPAIGDDAVAGSSLGELTPEWVTPALLVLLAAAGAAAVWRGRRFGPLVAENLPVTVRAGETTAGRARLYARAADPVHAADQLRVAALRRLARLLGLGPATPAGAIADAAATRTGADRRAVRDILFDTVPSTDRELVDLADHLRTLEDAVRRAARPERNRP
;
A
#
# COMPACT_ATOMS: atom_id res chain seq x y z
N MET A 1 48.31 11.29 -27.17
CA MET A 1 47.50 11.97 -26.10
C MET A 1 46.07 12.27 -26.59
N THR A 2 45.33 11.36 -27.16
CA THR A 2 44.00 11.63 -27.75
C THR A 2 42.90 10.64 -27.40
N ALA A 3 43.14 9.66 -26.54
CA ALA A 3 42.11 8.66 -26.16
C ALA A 3 41.30 9.06 -24.92
N THR A 4 41.85 9.83 -23.98
CA THR A 4 41.19 10.19 -22.71
C THR A 4 40.14 11.31 -22.85
N ALA A 5 40.19 12.10 -23.90
CA ALA A 5 39.24 13.21 -24.12
C ALA A 5 37.86 12.75 -24.70
N ARG A 6 37.82 11.60 -25.39
CA ARG A 6 36.55 11.05 -25.94
C ARG A 6 35.68 10.39 -24.89
N VAL A 7 36.28 9.75 -23.87
CA VAL A 7 35.52 9.08 -22.78
C VAL A 7 34.79 10.11 -21.91
N ARG A 8 35.35 11.29 -21.70
CA ARG A 8 34.72 12.37 -20.89
C ARG A 8 33.47 13.00 -21.52
N ARG A 9 33.33 12.90 -22.87
CA ARG A 9 32.14 13.42 -23.57
C ARG A 9 30.99 12.43 -23.65
N ALA A 10 31.23 11.14 -23.44
CA ALA A 10 30.23 10.08 -23.47
C ALA A 10 29.52 9.89 -22.11
N GLY A 11 30.12 10.32 -21.02
CA GLY A 11 29.58 10.16 -19.65
C GLY A 11 28.13 10.63 -19.45
N PRO A 12 27.77 11.85 -19.86
CA PRO A 12 26.37 12.31 -19.70
C PRO A 12 25.38 11.55 -20.59
N TRP A 13 25.80 11.10 -21.77
CA TRP A 13 24.95 10.29 -22.65
C TRP A 13 24.75 8.87 -22.14
N ILE A 14 25.76 8.29 -21.52
CA ILE A 14 25.66 6.98 -20.84
C ILE A 14 24.74 7.11 -19.62
N ALA A 15 24.84 8.19 -18.86
CA ALA A 15 23.95 8.42 -17.70
C ALA A 15 22.49 8.57 -18.13
N ILE A 16 22.21 9.32 -19.21
CA ILE A 16 20.86 9.50 -19.76
C ILE A 16 20.33 8.14 -20.28
N GLY A 17 21.15 7.40 -21.03
CA GLY A 17 20.79 6.06 -21.52
C GLY A 17 20.48 5.08 -20.39
N ALA A 18 21.31 5.07 -19.34
CA ALA A 18 21.10 4.24 -18.15
C ALA A 18 19.82 4.62 -17.40
N THR A 19 19.54 5.91 -17.23
CA THR A 19 18.30 6.39 -16.60
C THR A 19 17.06 6.00 -17.41
N LEU A 20 17.09 6.15 -18.74
CA LEU A 20 15.99 5.72 -19.59
C LEU A 20 15.78 4.21 -19.57
N LEU A 21 16.85 3.43 -19.50
CA LEU A 21 16.81 1.97 -19.38
C LEU A 21 16.22 1.54 -18.02
N VAL A 22 16.61 2.18 -16.93
CA VAL A 22 16.05 1.92 -15.60
C VAL A 22 14.58 2.32 -15.54
N VAL A 23 14.20 3.49 -16.06
CA VAL A 23 12.79 3.91 -16.14
C VAL A 23 11.99 2.94 -17.01
N GLY A 24 12.51 2.53 -18.17
CA GLY A 24 11.86 1.54 -19.02
C GLY A 24 11.72 0.17 -18.35
N ALA A 25 12.75 -0.29 -17.63
CA ALA A 25 12.71 -1.55 -16.89
C ALA A 25 11.72 -1.50 -15.70
N VAL A 26 11.69 -0.39 -14.97
CA VAL A 26 10.73 -0.17 -13.87
C VAL A 26 9.30 -0.10 -14.41
N THR A 27 9.09 0.59 -15.54
CA THR A 27 7.75 0.66 -16.17
C THR A 27 7.32 -0.71 -16.70
N ALA A 28 8.22 -1.48 -17.31
CA ALA A 28 7.93 -2.83 -17.76
C ALA A 28 7.70 -3.79 -16.59
N MET A 29 8.41 -3.63 -15.47
CA MET A 29 8.20 -4.40 -14.24
C MET A 29 6.84 -4.08 -13.61
N ILE A 30 6.45 -2.81 -13.53
CA ILE A 30 5.13 -2.39 -13.04
C ILE A 30 4.03 -2.88 -13.98
N ALA A 31 4.21 -2.78 -15.29
CA ALA A 31 3.27 -3.32 -16.28
C ALA A 31 3.19 -4.86 -16.22
N GLY A 32 4.30 -5.55 -15.93
CA GLY A 32 4.31 -7.00 -15.72
C GLY A 32 3.62 -7.43 -14.41
N LEU A 33 3.72 -6.62 -13.35
CA LEU A 33 2.99 -6.83 -12.09
C LEU A 33 1.49 -6.58 -12.24
N SER A 34 1.08 -5.67 -13.13
CA SER A 34 -0.33 -5.43 -13.47
C SER A 34 -0.93 -6.51 -14.38
N GLN A 35 -0.12 -7.40 -14.95
CA GLN A 35 -0.56 -8.59 -15.71
C GLN A 35 -0.70 -9.85 -14.82
N LEU A 36 -0.38 -9.78 -13.52
CA LEU A 36 -0.88 -10.78 -12.58
C LEU A 36 -2.41 -10.68 -12.66
N PRO A 37 -3.13 -11.76 -13.03
CA PRO A 37 -4.58 -11.72 -13.06
C PRO A 37 -5.04 -11.42 -11.63
N LEU A 38 -5.36 -10.16 -11.37
CA LEU A 38 -6.11 -9.76 -10.20
C LEU A 38 -7.51 -10.32 -10.43
N HIS A 39 -7.69 -11.61 -10.11
CA HIS A 39 -9.00 -12.19 -10.05
C HIS A 39 -9.78 -11.37 -9.04
N GLY A 40 -10.91 -10.82 -9.45
CA GLY A 40 -11.81 -10.07 -8.56
C GLY A 40 -12.22 -10.91 -7.34
N SER A 41 -12.86 -10.27 -6.38
CA SER A 41 -13.48 -10.96 -5.25
C SER A 41 -14.36 -12.12 -5.76
N LEU A 42 -14.40 -13.21 -5.00
CA LEU A 42 -15.19 -14.41 -5.31
C LEU A 42 -14.89 -15.10 -6.65
N HIS A 43 -13.77 -14.85 -7.30
CA HIS A 43 -13.42 -15.57 -8.52
C HIS A 43 -13.25 -17.08 -8.22
N PRO A 44 -13.90 -18.00 -8.98
CA PRO A 44 -13.95 -19.43 -8.66
C PRO A 44 -12.61 -20.16 -8.82
N GLU A 45 -11.58 -19.52 -9.34
CA GLU A 45 -10.20 -20.05 -9.43
C GLU A 45 -9.23 -19.36 -8.47
N ALA A 46 -9.65 -18.27 -7.80
CA ALA A 46 -8.81 -17.53 -6.88
C ALA A 46 -8.69 -18.24 -5.53
N ALA A 47 -7.44 -18.57 -5.15
CA ALA A 47 -7.11 -19.17 -3.85
C ALA A 47 -6.91 -18.12 -2.73
N ALA A 48 -6.95 -16.84 -3.06
CA ALA A 48 -6.85 -15.75 -2.08
C ALA A 48 -7.99 -15.83 -1.04
N PRO A 49 -7.83 -15.24 0.15
CA PRO A 49 -8.88 -15.23 1.18
C PRO A 49 -10.24 -14.75 0.67
N GLU A 50 -10.25 -13.77 -0.22
CA GLU A 50 -11.45 -13.17 -0.84
C GLU A 50 -11.96 -13.94 -2.08
N GLY A 51 -11.23 -14.98 -2.52
CA GLY A 51 -11.60 -15.78 -3.69
C GLY A 51 -12.73 -16.77 -3.40
N GLY A 52 -13.26 -17.40 -4.45
CA GLY A 52 -14.34 -18.39 -4.40
C GLY A 52 -13.91 -19.84 -4.64
N ARG A 53 -12.59 -20.12 -4.73
CA ARG A 53 -12.06 -21.42 -5.16
C ARG A 53 -12.48 -22.57 -4.24
N ALA A 54 -12.55 -22.37 -2.93
CA ALA A 54 -12.92 -23.42 -2.01
C ALA A 54 -14.34 -23.93 -2.29
N LEU A 55 -15.30 -23.02 -2.44
CA LEU A 55 -16.68 -23.37 -2.78
C LEU A 55 -16.78 -24.04 -4.17
N ALA A 56 -16.10 -23.46 -5.18
CA ALA A 56 -16.07 -24.02 -6.53
C ALA A 56 -15.48 -25.45 -6.56
N GLN A 57 -14.44 -25.72 -5.75
CA GLN A 57 -13.84 -27.05 -5.65
C GLN A 57 -14.80 -28.05 -5.00
N ILE A 58 -15.48 -27.68 -3.91
CA ILE A 58 -16.44 -28.56 -3.25
C ILE A 58 -17.62 -28.87 -4.18
N LEU A 59 -18.09 -27.91 -5.00
CA LEU A 59 -19.12 -28.14 -6.01
C LEU A 59 -18.64 -29.15 -7.07
N ARG A 60 -17.40 -29.00 -7.57
CA ARG A 60 -16.80 -29.94 -8.53
C ARG A 60 -16.64 -31.34 -7.95
N ASP A 61 -16.22 -31.46 -6.70
CA ASP A 61 -16.09 -32.73 -5.99
C ASP A 61 -17.44 -33.44 -5.78
N ARG A 62 -18.55 -32.67 -5.82
CA ARG A 62 -19.92 -33.18 -5.79
C ARG A 62 -20.53 -33.43 -7.16
N GLY A 63 -19.74 -33.30 -8.22
CA GLY A 63 -20.17 -33.55 -9.60
C GLY A 63 -20.85 -32.37 -10.29
N VAL A 64 -20.81 -31.17 -9.72
CA VAL A 64 -21.31 -29.95 -10.36
C VAL A 64 -20.19 -29.34 -11.22
N ALA A 65 -20.42 -29.18 -12.50
CA ALA A 65 -19.49 -28.47 -13.38
C ALA A 65 -19.50 -26.97 -13.05
N VAL A 66 -18.34 -26.37 -12.78
CA VAL A 66 -18.21 -24.92 -12.54
C VAL A 66 -17.40 -24.32 -13.66
N GLN A 67 -18.03 -23.47 -14.46
CA GLN A 67 -17.45 -22.79 -15.61
C GLN A 67 -17.40 -21.27 -15.33
N ALA A 68 -16.18 -20.73 -15.19
CA ALA A 68 -15.98 -19.29 -15.16
C ALA A 68 -16.09 -18.73 -16.58
N VAL A 69 -16.80 -17.61 -16.75
CA VAL A 69 -17.00 -16.94 -18.04
C VAL A 69 -16.82 -15.44 -17.89
N ASP A 70 -16.19 -14.84 -18.89
CA ASP A 70 -15.92 -13.42 -18.97
C ASP A 70 -16.79 -12.80 -20.06
N GLY A 71 -17.73 -12.02 -19.77
CA GLY A 71 -18.59 -11.37 -20.75
C GLY A 71 -19.94 -12.04 -21.00
N PRO A 72 -20.94 -11.23 -21.42
CA PRO A 72 -22.34 -11.66 -21.53
C PRO A 72 -22.58 -12.69 -22.63
N ASP A 73 -21.85 -12.63 -23.75
CA ASP A 73 -22.00 -13.58 -24.86
C ASP A 73 -21.51 -14.96 -24.48
N ALA A 74 -20.36 -15.04 -23.77
CA ALA A 74 -19.83 -16.30 -23.26
C ALA A 74 -20.78 -16.92 -22.20
N ALA A 75 -21.35 -16.09 -21.30
CA ALA A 75 -22.32 -16.55 -20.33
C ALA A 75 -23.60 -17.09 -21.02
N THR A 76 -24.11 -16.37 -22.02
CA THR A 76 -25.25 -16.77 -22.82
C THR A 76 -25.00 -18.11 -23.55
N ALA A 77 -23.82 -18.29 -24.14
CA ALA A 77 -23.41 -19.53 -24.79
C ALA A 77 -23.31 -20.70 -23.79
N ALA A 78 -22.74 -20.45 -22.60
CA ALA A 78 -22.60 -21.46 -21.54
C ALA A 78 -23.94 -21.91 -20.96
N LEU A 79 -24.96 -21.06 -20.94
CA LEU A 79 -26.33 -21.38 -20.48
C LEU A 79 -27.18 -22.15 -21.51
N ALA A 80 -26.74 -22.19 -22.78
CA ALA A 80 -27.54 -22.80 -23.87
C ALA A 80 -27.77 -24.32 -23.75
N PRO A 81 -26.88 -25.16 -23.17
CA PRO A 81 -27.04 -26.61 -23.15
C PRO A 81 -28.19 -27.15 -22.29
N GLY A 82 -28.64 -26.42 -21.28
CA GLY A 82 -29.71 -26.88 -20.38
C GLY A 82 -29.82 -26.07 -19.09
N PRO A 83 -30.62 -26.54 -18.12
CA PRO A 83 -30.82 -25.83 -16.88
C PRO A 83 -29.48 -25.69 -16.10
N ALA A 84 -29.13 -24.46 -15.75
CA ALA A 84 -27.93 -24.13 -15.05
C ALA A 84 -28.18 -23.04 -13.98
N THR A 85 -27.31 -23.00 -12.98
CA THR A 85 -27.24 -21.90 -12.02
C THR A 85 -26.29 -20.85 -12.56
N LEU A 86 -26.76 -19.62 -12.76
CA LEU A 86 -25.96 -18.47 -13.11
C LEU A 86 -25.54 -17.73 -11.83
N VAL A 87 -24.26 -17.59 -11.59
CA VAL A 87 -23.71 -16.76 -10.52
C VAL A 87 -23.27 -15.44 -11.12
N LEU A 88 -23.82 -14.35 -10.64
CA LEU A 88 -23.48 -12.99 -11.04
C LEU A 88 -22.73 -12.29 -9.91
N GLY A 89 -21.44 -12.01 -10.14
CA GLY A 89 -20.61 -11.19 -9.27
C GLY A 89 -20.78 -9.70 -9.58
N ASP A 90 -19.69 -9.03 -9.97
CA ASP A 90 -19.76 -7.63 -10.38
C ASP A 90 -20.49 -7.49 -11.73
N THR A 91 -21.64 -6.83 -11.71
CA THR A 91 -22.48 -6.58 -12.87
C THR A 91 -22.30 -5.18 -13.46
N ALA A 92 -21.27 -4.42 -13.01
CA ALA A 92 -21.08 -3.03 -13.45
C ALA A 92 -20.94 -2.89 -14.98
N ALA A 93 -20.31 -3.87 -15.61
CA ALA A 93 -20.09 -3.89 -17.05
C ALA A 93 -21.30 -4.40 -17.86
N LEU A 94 -22.34 -4.95 -17.22
CA LEU A 94 -23.53 -5.45 -17.90
C LEU A 94 -24.53 -4.31 -18.19
N SER A 95 -24.99 -4.24 -19.43
CA SER A 95 -26.16 -3.41 -19.78
C SER A 95 -27.43 -4.00 -19.16
N ASP A 96 -28.48 -3.19 -19.02
CA ASP A 96 -29.78 -3.67 -18.54
C ASP A 96 -30.36 -4.76 -19.49
N GLU A 97 -30.14 -4.62 -20.80
CA GLU A 97 -30.57 -5.60 -21.80
C GLU A 97 -29.82 -6.93 -21.64
N SER A 98 -28.51 -6.88 -21.47
CA SER A 98 -27.70 -8.08 -21.22
C SER A 98 -28.07 -8.76 -19.91
N LEU A 99 -28.32 -7.99 -18.85
CA LEU A 99 -28.75 -8.50 -17.56
C LEU A 99 -30.14 -9.23 -17.70
N HIS A 100 -31.11 -8.62 -18.34
CA HIS A 100 -32.42 -9.26 -18.60
C HIS A 100 -32.27 -10.54 -19.41
N THR A 101 -31.43 -10.50 -20.47
CA THR A 101 -31.17 -11.69 -21.31
C THR A 101 -30.58 -12.85 -20.50
N LEU A 102 -29.63 -12.57 -19.62
CA LEU A 102 -29.02 -13.58 -18.76
C LEU A 102 -29.99 -14.11 -17.71
N LEU A 103 -30.75 -13.20 -17.09
CA LEU A 103 -31.83 -13.58 -16.16
C LEU A 103 -32.84 -14.51 -16.82
N ASP A 104 -33.26 -14.25 -18.05
CA ASP A 104 -34.28 -15.05 -18.76
C ASP A 104 -33.77 -16.42 -19.24
N ARG A 105 -32.44 -16.56 -19.43
CA ARG A 105 -31.85 -17.81 -19.91
C ARG A 105 -31.45 -18.77 -18.80
N ALA A 106 -31.10 -18.26 -17.63
CA ALA A 106 -30.72 -19.11 -16.52
C ALA A 106 -31.93 -19.73 -15.81
N ALA A 107 -31.80 -20.98 -15.40
CA ALA A 107 -32.79 -21.62 -14.56
C ALA A 107 -32.80 -20.98 -13.17
N ASP A 108 -31.67 -20.95 -12.50
CA ASP A 108 -31.49 -20.24 -11.23
C ASP A 108 -30.46 -19.13 -11.39
N VAL A 109 -30.65 -18.00 -10.69
CA VAL A 109 -29.70 -16.89 -10.66
C VAL A 109 -29.32 -16.58 -9.23
N VAL A 110 -28.02 -16.47 -8.95
CA VAL A 110 -27.48 -16.08 -7.64
C VAL A 110 -26.65 -14.82 -7.80
N LEU A 111 -27.16 -13.71 -7.28
CA LEU A 111 -26.46 -12.43 -7.21
C LEU A 111 -25.59 -12.43 -5.96
N ILE A 112 -24.27 -12.47 -6.12
CA ILE A 112 -23.33 -12.59 -5.00
C ILE A 112 -22.73 -11.26 -4.54
N GLU A 113 -22.86 -10.21 -5.33
CA GLU A 113 -22.49 -8.82 -5.01
C GLU A 113 -23.50 -7.86 -5.64
N PRO A 114 -24.80 -7.98 -5.33
CA PRO A 114 -25.84 -7.25 -6.05
C PRO A 114 -25.75 -5.74 -5.79
N ARG A 115 -25.78 -4.97 -6.86
CA ARG A 115 -25.94 -3.52 -6.79
C ARG A 115 -27.42 -3.15 -6.68
N ALA A 116 -27.72 -1.92 -6.24
CA ALA A 116 -29.10 -1.44 -6.15
C ALA A 116 -29.88 -1.56 -7.47
N ARG A 117 -29.17 -1.44 -8.62
CA ARG A 117 -29.75 -1.63 -9.96
C ARG A 117 -30.19 -3.08 -10.16
N ASP A 118 -29.33 -4.04 -9.82
CA ASP A 118 -29.57 -5.47 -10.04
C ASP A 118 -30.71 -5.98 -9.17
N LEU A 119 -30.75 -5.56 -7.91
CA LEU A 119 -31.85 -5.86 -6.98
C LEU A 119 -33.18 -5.32 -7.50
N ARG A 120 -33.19 -4.10 -8.02
CA ARG A 120 -34.40 -3.49 -8.58
C ARG A 120 -34.91 -4.23 -9.81
N ILE A 121 -34.00 -4.70 -10.69
CA ILE A 121 -34.34 -5.40 -11.92
C ILE A 121 -34.77 -6.87 -11.63
N ALA A 122 -33.93 -7.58 -10.85
CA ALA A 122 -34.09 -9.02 -10.66
C ALA A 122 -35.04 -9.39 -9.53
N LEU A 123 -35.25 -8.52 -8.53
CA LEU A 123 -36.06 -8.75 -7.35
C LEU A 123 -37.12 -7.65 -7.12
N ASP A 124 -37.64 -7.08 -8.21
CA ASP A 124 -38.79 -6.15 -8.22
C ASP A 124 -38.72 -5.05 -7.16
N GLY A 125 -37.63 -4.27 -7.18
CA GLY A 125 -37.49 -3.10 -6.32
C GLY A 125 -36.87 -3.39 -4.98
N ALA A 126 -36.29 -4.57 -4.75
CA ALA A 126 -35.42 -4.78 -3.62
C ALA A 126 -34.22 -3.78 -3.62
N ALA A 127 -33.69 -3.48 -2.45
CA ALA A 127 -32.64 -2.47 -2.30
C ALA A 127 -31.65 -2.87 -1.19
N PRO A 128 -30.39 -2.38 -1.24
CA PRO A 128 -29.50 -2.48 -0.10
C PRO A 128 -30.09 -1.74 1.12
N ALA A 129 -30.02 -2.34 2.32
CA ALA A 129 -30.61 -1.81 3.54
C ALA A 129 -29.57 -1.52 4.63
N GLY A 130 -28.29 -1.74 4.37
CA GLY A 130 -27.20 -1.49 5.32
C GLY A 130 -26.24 -2.66 5.45
N VAL A 131 -25.60 -2.74 6.60
CA VAL A 131 -24.66 -3.80 6.97
C VAL A 131 -25.25 -4.59 8.13
N GLY A 132 -25.14 -5.91 8.06
CA GLY A 132 -25.65 -6.81 9.10
C GLY A 132 -24.83 -6.76 10.39
N ASP A 133 -25.49 -7.07 11.49
CA ASP A 133 -24.92 -7.09 12.85
C ASP A 133 -24.72 -8.54 13.32
N GLY A 134 -23.52 -9.09 13.17
CA GLY A 134 -23.16 -10.41 13.71
C GLY A 134 -23.86 -11.59 13.03
N ASP A 135 -24.00 -12.70 13.77
CA ASP A 135 -24.62 -13.92 13.27
C ASP A 135 -26.15 -13.79 13.25
N ALA A 136 -26.75 -14.23 12.18
CA ALA A 136 -28.21 -14.23 11.99
C ALA A 136 -28.73 -15.65 11.77
N GLU A 137 -29.84 -15.99 12.43
CA GLU A 137 -30.59 -17.23 12.18
C GLU A 137 -31.48 -17.08 10.95
N PRO A 138 -31.86 -18.16 10.28
CA PRO A 138 -32.68 -18.09 9.06
C PRO A 138 -33.97 -17.32 9.18
N GLU A 139 -34.73 -17.55 10.25
CA GLU A 139 -36.06 -16.98 10.55
C GLU A 139 -37.03 -16.97 9.33
N CYS A 140 -36.95 -17.99 8.47
CA CYS A 140 -37.77 -18.18 7.29
C CYS A 140 -38.04 -19.66 7.03
N ALA A 141 -38.96 -19.96 6.12
CA ALA A 141 -39.32 -21.34 5.77
C ALA A 141 -38.51 -21.91 4.59
N LEU A 142 -37.45 -21.24 4.13
CA LEU A 142 -36.65 -21.73 3.03
C LEU A 142 -35.75 -22.89 3.49
N ASP A 143 -35.98 -24.09 2.94
CA ASP A 143 -35.24 -25.31 3.29
C ASP A 143 -33.74 -25.16 3.22
N ASP A 144 -33.22 -24.42 2.24
CA ASP A 144 -31.80 -24.19 2.07
C ASP A 144 -31.20 -23.37 3.25
N ALA A 145 -31.92 -22.36 3.69
CA ALA A 145 -31.50 -21.52 4.83
C ALA A 145 -31.65 -22.31 6.14
N VAL A 146 -32.76 -23.00 6.34
CA VAL A 146 -33.00 -23.81 7.54
C VAL A 146 -31.94 -24.91 7.72
N ARG A 147 -31.55 -25.58 6.62
CA ARG A 147 -30.48 -26.59 6.66
C ARG A 147 -29.09 -26.01 6.87
N ALA A 148 -28.86 -24.79 6.40
CA ALA A 148 -27.58 -24.11 6.58
C ALA A 148 -27.37 -23.66 8.03
N GLY A 149 -28.44 -23.23 8.73
CA GLY A 149 -28.33 -22.64 10.06
C GLY A 149 -27.84 -21.18 10.00
N ALA A 150 -27.25 -20.68 11.07
CA ALA A 150 -26.82 -19.31 11.18
C ALA A 150 -25.68 -18.97 10.20
N ILE A 151 -25.73 -17.75 9.67
CA ILE A 151 -24.65 -17.14 8.88
C ILE A 151 -24.31 -15.75 9.43
N THR A 152 -23.16 -15.21 9.05
CA THR A 152 -22.82 -13.81 9.32
C THR A 152 -23.03 -13.00 8.04
N PRO A 153 -24.19 -12.33 7.84
CA PRO A 153 -24.43 -11.51 6.67
C PRO A 153 -23.54 -10.26 6.69
N GLY A 154 -23.01 -9.88 5.53
CA GLY A 154 -22.34 -8.59 5.34
C GLY A 154 -23.36 -7.51 5.00
N THR A 155 -23.52 -7.19 3.71
CA THR A 155 -24.59 -6.30 3.25
C THR A 155 -25.94 -7.00 3.42
N VAL A 156 -26.92 -6.27 3.95
CA VAL A 156 -28.31 -6.72 4.09
C VAL A 156 -29.22 -5.96 3.12
N PHE A 157 -30.35 -6.58 2.80
CA PHE A 157 -31.24 -6.12 1.73
C PHE A 157 -32.68 -5.98 2.25
N ALA A 158 -33.36 -4.91 1.82
CA ALA A 158 -34.80 -4.77 1.98
C ALA A 158 -35.51 -5.49 0.83
N PRO A 159 -36.54 -6.32 1.09
CA PRO A 159 -37.30 -6.96 0.04
C PRO A 159 -38.07 -5.93 -0.81
N GLY A 160 -38.30 -6.25 -2.08
CA GLY A 160 -39.12 -5.46 -2.98
C GLY A 160 -40.60 -5.64 -2.72
N ILE A 161 -41.43 -5.29 -3.74
CA ILE A 161 -42.90 -5.31 -3.63
C ILE A 161 -43.50 -6.71 -3.86
N ALA A 162 -42.76 -7.61 -4.53
CA ALA A 162 -43.25 -8.95 -4.94
C ALA A 162 -43.01 -10.02 -3.86
N ASP A 163 -43.55 -11.24 -4.11
CA ASP A 163 -43.41 -12.44 -3.26
C ASP A 163 -41.91 -12.84 -3.10
N THR A 164 -41.20 -12.10 -2.28
CA THR A 164 -39.79 -12.33 -1.96
C THR A 164 -39.68 -12.95 -0.58
N VAL A 165 -39.12 -14.14 -0.49
CA VAL A 165 -38.75 -14.76 0.79
C VAL A 165 -37.50 -14.08 1.29
N ALA A 166 -37.58 -13.53 2.50
CA ALA A 166 -36.46 -12.86 3.17
C ALA A 166 -36.01 -13.69 4.38
N CYS A 167 -34.74 -14.00 4.45
CA CYS A 167 -34.13 -14.82 5.49
C CYS A 167 -32.94 -14.09 6.10
N TYR A 168 -32.55 -14.49 7.32
CA TYR A 168 -31.44 -13.93 8.07
C TYR A 168 -31.64 -12.44 8.39
N PRO A 169 -32.66 -12.10 9.18
CA PRO A 169 -32.90 -10.71 9.59
C PRO A 169 -31.68 -10.18 10.38
N SER A 170 -31.20 -9.01 9.98
CA SER A 170 -30.08 -8.36 10.63
C SER A 170 -30.12 -6.86 10.36
N GLY A 171 -29.98 -6.02 11.39
CA GLY A 171 -30.15 -4.58 11.25
C GLY A 171 -31.50 -4.21 10.64
N ASP A 172 -31.49 -3.36 9.60
CA ASP A 172 -32.68 -2.88 8.91
C ASP A 172 -33.11 -3.75 7.70
N GLY A 173 -32.49 -4.94 7.53
CA GLY A 173 -32.70 -5.79 6.35
C GLY A 173 -32.50 -7.28 6.60
N HIS A 174 -32.27 -8.01 5.54
CA HIS A 174 -32.10 -9.46 5.53
C HIS A 174 -30.83 -9.85 4.76
N GLY A 175 -30.12 -10.88 5.24
CA GLY A 175 -28.87 -11.35 4.62
C GLY A 175 -29.11 -12.15 3.33
N LEU A 176 -30.32 -12.66 3.10
CA LEU A 176 -30.68 -13.44 1.93
C LEU A 176 -32.10 -13.06 1.46
N LEU A 177 -32.21 -12.75 0.19
CA LEU A 177 -33.48 -12.62 -0.50
C LEU A 177 -33.63 -13.70 -1.57
N VAL A 178 -34.78 -14.33 -1.66
CA VAL A 178 -35.12 -15.35 -2.67
C VAL A 178 -36.47 -15.05 -3.27
N ARG A 179 -36.52 -15.01 -4.59
CA ARG A 179 -37.77 -14.88 -5.36
C ARG A 179 -37.88 -16.01 -6.34
N GLU A 180 -39.01 -16.71 -6.30
CA GLU A 180 -39.33 -17.72 -7.28
C GLU A 180 -39.68 -17.09 -8.65
N ARG A 181 -39.21 -17.71 -9.73
CA ARG A 181 -39.43 -17.25 -11.09
C ARG A 181 -39.65 -18.43 -12.03
N GLY A 182 -40.93 -18.73 -12.32
CA GLY A 182 -41.27 -19.93 -13.07
C GLY A 182 -40.85 -21.21 -12.35
N ASP A 183 -40.02 -22.04 -13.00
CA ASP A 183 -39.45 -23.25 -12.40
C ASP A 183 -38.11 -23.00 -11.70
N GLY A 184 -37.61 -21.78 -11.74
CA GLY A 184 -36.35 -21.36 -11.14
C GLY A 184 -36.53 -20.25 -10.12
N ARG A 185 -35.38 -19.69 -9.67
CA ARG A 185 -35.39 -18.64 -8.67
C ARG A 185 -34.25 -17.60 -8.87
N VAL A 186 -34.46 -16.44 -8.33
CA VAL A 186 -33.41 -15.40 -8.19
C VAL A 186 -33.11 -15.25 -6.72
N VAL A 187 -31.83 -15.28 -6.41
CA VAL A 187 -31.28 -15.18 -5.06
C VAL A 187 -30.32 -13.97 -4.97
N ALA A 188 -30.38 -13.24 -3.88
CA ALA A 188 -29.41 -12.18 -3.57
C ALA A 188 -28.83 -12.36 -2.18
N LEU A 189 -27.50 -12.28 -2.08
CA LEU A 189 -26.75 -12.30 -0.82
C LEU A 189 -25.44 -11.55 -0.98
N ASP A 190 -24.80 -11.19 0.14
CA ASP A 190 -23.41 -10.73 0.12
C ASP A 190 -22.47 -11.94 0.08
N GLY A 191 -22.01 -12.27 -1.12
CA GLY A 191 -21.11 -13.40 -1.32
C GLY A 191 -19.74 -13.21 -0.69
N THR A 192 -19.26 -11.98 -0.55
CA THR A 192 -17.94 -11.72 0.07
C THR A 192 -17.95 -12.06 1.55
N ALA A 193 -19.04 -11.80 2.24
CA ALA A 193 -19.22 -12.15 3.65
C ALA A 193 -19.51 -13.65 3.86
N VAL A 194 -20.17 -14.32 2.89
CA VAL A 194 -20.68 -15.70 3.09
C VAL A 194 -19.88 -16.74 2.29
N LEU A 195 -19.51 -16.46 1.04
CA LEU A 195 -18.98 -17.47 0.11
C LEU A 195 -17.45 -17.38 -0.09
N ALA A 196 -16.80 -16.30 0.38
CA ALA A 196 -15.36 -16.16 0.25
C ALA A 196 -14.61 -17.26 1.01
N ASN A 197 -13.44 -17.67 0.49
CA ASN A 197 -12.62 -18.73 1.06
C ASN A 197 -12.38 -18.57 2.56
N GLN A 198 -12.12 -17.33 3.03
CA GLN A 198 -11.85 -17.04 4.45
C GLN A 198 -13.08 -17.19 5.35
N HIS A 199 -14.29 -17.08 4.81
CA HIS A 199 -15.55 -17.12 5.57
C HIS A 199 -16.32 -18.43 5.35
N LEU A 200 -15.95 -19.23 4.35
CA LEU A 200 -16.70 -20.41 3.94
C LEU A 200 -16.85 -21.46 5.06
N ALA A 201 -15.88 -21.57 5.96
CA ALA A 201 -15.90 -22.52 7.09
C ALA A 201 -16.65 -21.98 8.32
N THR A 202 -17.16 -20.74 8.28
CA THR A 202 -17.87 -20.12 9.41
C THR A 202 -19.35 -20.47 9.36
N GLY A 203 -19.93 -20.90 10.49
CA GLY A 203 -21.36 -21.17 10.61
C GLY A 203 -21.93 -22.03 9.50
N GLY A 204 -23.05 -21.60 8.96
CA GLY A 204 -23.77 -22.25 7.85
C GLY A 204 -23.32 -21.88 6.45
N ASN A 205 -22.28 -21.05 6.29
CA ASN A 205 -21.86 -20.44 5.03
C ASN A 205 -21.63 -21.45 3.91
N ALA A 206 -20.86 -22.51 4.17
CA ALA A 206 -20.62 -23.55 3.16
C ALA A 206 -21.88 -24.31 2.79
N ALA A 207 -22.73 -24.65 3.76
CA ALA A 207 -23.97 -25.35 3.50
C ALA A 207 -24.94 -24.50 2.68
N LEU A 208 -25.07 -23.21 3.00
CA LEU A 208 -25.87 -22.26 2.23
C LEU A 208 -25.35 -22.13 0.80
N GLY A 209 -24.05 -21.85 0.62
CA GLY A 209 -23.43 -21.71 -0.69
C GLY A 209 -23.62 -22.94 -1.57
N LEU A 210 -23.44 -24.14 -1.01
CA LEU A 210 -23.61 -25.40 -1.73
C LEU A 210 -25.08 -25.67 -2.10
N SER A 211 -26.02 -25.33 -1.24
CA SER A 211 -27.45 -25.52 -1.54
C SER A 211 -27.98 -24.51 -2.56
N LEU A 212 -27.45 -23.26 -2.53
CA LEU A 212 -27.83 -22.23 -3.49
C LEU A 212 -27.27 -22.50 -4.89
N LEU A 213 -26.01 -22.92 -4.99
CA LEU A 213 -25.29 -23.08 -6.26
C LEU A 213 -25.38 -24.50 -6.82
N GLY A 214 -25.59 -25.51 -5.99
CA GLY A 214 -25.55 -26.92 -6.38
C GLY A 214 -26.85 -27.52 -6.83
N ARG A 215 -27.89 -26.75 -7.16
CA ARG A 215 -29.23 -27.28 -7.61
C ARG A 215 -29.17 -27.87 -9.00
N HIS A 216 -28.33 -27.38 -9.86
CA HIS A 216 -28.11 -27.85 -11.24
C HIS A 216 -26.73 -28.47 -11.39
N SER A 217 -26.58 -29.31 -12.41
CA SER A 217 -25.28 -29.95 -12.72
C SER A 217 -24.26 -29.00 -13.32
N LEU A 218 -24.65 -27.76 -13.67
CA LEU A 218 -23.80 -26.72 -14.22
C LEU A 218 -24.01 -25.41 -13.48
N VAL A 219 -22.87 -24.82 -13.04
CA VAL A 219 -22.77 -23.46 -12.55
C VAL A 219 -21.99 -22.64 -13.57
N VAL A 220 -22.63 -21.63 -14.14
CA VAL A 220 -22.00 -20.62 -14.97
C VAL A 220 -21.67 -19.43 -14.06
N TRP A 221 -20.39 -19.21 -13.85
CA TRP A 221 -19.93 -18.16 -12.94
C TRP A 221 -19.43 -16.98 -13.76
N TYR A 222 -20.28 -15.97 -13.88
CA TYR A 222 -19.96 -14.75 -14.61
C TYR A 222 -19.10 -13.83 -13.76
N MET A 223 -17.94 -13.48 -14.30
CA MET A 223 -17.05 -12.47 -13.76
C MET A 223 -16.66 -11.54 -14.90
N PRO A 224 -16.82 -10.21 -14.75
CA PRO A 224 -16.41 -9.30 -15.81
C PRO A 224 -14.90 -9.37 -16.01
N ALA A 225 -14.45 -9.49 -17.25
CA ALA A 225 -13.05 -9.33 -17.58
C ALA A 225 -12.63 -7.88 -17.31
N ILE A 226 -11.41 -7.70 -16.78
CA ILE A 226 -10.80 -6.37 -16.68
C ILE A 226 -10.54 -5.89 -18.12
N GLY A 227 -11.45 -5.05 -18.65
CA GLY A 227 -11.39 -4.55 -20.03
C GLY A 227 -12.69 -4.70 -20.83
N ASP A 228 -13.70 -5.44 -20.34
CA ASP A 228 -15.04 -5.49 -20.94
C ASP A 228 -15.87 -4.24 -20.60
N ASP A 229 -15.29 -3.07 -20.88
CA ASP A 229 -15.89 -1.75 -20.64
C ASP A 229 -17.02 -1.45 -21.65
N ALA A 230 -17.78 -2.43 -22.06
CA ALA A 230 -18.80 -2.21 -23.09
C ALA A 230 -19.94 -1.27 -22.64
N VAL A 231 -20.12 -1.02 -21.34
CA VAL A 231 -21.12 -0.02 -20.85
C VAL A 231 -20.84 0.47 -19.42
N ALA A 232 -19.64 0.32 -18.88
CA ALA A 232 -19.27 1.12 -17.73
C ALA A 232 -19.18 2.57 -18.20
N GLY A 233 -19.92 3.44 -17.53
CA GLY A 233 -19.83 4.87 -17.84
C GLY A 233 -18.37 5.26 -17.98
N SER A 234 -18.04 5.84 -19.12
CA SER A 234 -16.74 6.27 -19.65
C SER A 234 -15.59 6.10 -18.67
N SER A 235 -14.70 5.16 -18.95
CA SER A 235 -13.43 5.08 -18.19
C SER A 235 -12.77 6.46 -18.23
N LEU A 236 -12.03 6.85 -17.20
CA LEU A 236 -11.25 8.11 -17.23
C LEU A 236 -10.40 8.20 -18.51
N GLY A 237 -10.07 7.06 -19.13
CA GLY A 237 -9.41 6.98 -20.45
C GLY A 237 -10.30 7.42 -21.62
N GLU A 238 -11.59 7.10 -21.64
CA GLU A 238 -12.55 7.53 -22.67
C GLU A 238 -13.01 8.97 -22.49
N LEU A 239 -13.07 9.46 -21.25
CA LEU A 239 -13.28 10.88 -20.94
C LEU A 239 -12.03 11.73 -21.23
N THR A 240 -10.89 11.07 -21.49
CA THR A 240 -9.66 11.78 -21.82
C THR A 240 -9.61 11.97 -23.35
N PRO A 241 -9.76 13.20 -23.88
CA PRO A 241 -9.64 13.45 -25.32
C PRO A 241 -8.35 12.84 -25.86
N GLU A 242 -8.37 12.28 -27.07
CA GLU A 242 -7.24 11.57 -27.70
C GLU A 242 -5.94 12.39 -27.73
N TRP A 243 -6.05 13.73 -27.70
CA TRP A 243 -4.89 14.64 -27.68
C TRP A 243 -4.17 14.71 -26.32
N VAL A 244 -4.77 14.27 -25.21
CA VAL A 244 -4.20 14.39 -23.84
C VAL A 244 -2.97 13.50 -23.69
N THR A 245 -3.04 12.27 -24.14
CA THR A 245 -1.90 11.33 -24.08
C THR A 245 -0.69 11.84 -24.86
N PRO A 246 -0.82 12.26 -26.16
CA PRO A 246 0.30 12.84 -26.86
C PRO A 246 0.74 14.19 -26.27
N ALA A 247 -0.16 15.01 -25.73
CA ALA A 247 0.20 16.25 -25.05
C ALA A 247 1.04 16.00 -23.80
N LEU A 248 0.69 14.99 -23.01
CA LEU A 248 1.47 14.59 -21.83
C LEU A 248 2.86 14.11 -22.20
N LEU A 249 2.99 13.32 -23.26
CA LEU A 249 4.28 12.86 -23.81
C LEU A 249 5.15 14.02 -24.28
N VAL A 250 4.56 15.00 -24.98
CA VAL A 250 5.27 16.22 -25.40
C VAL A 250 5.72 17.04 -24.19
N LEU A 251 4.87 17.17 -23.18
CA LEU A 251 5.19 17.88 -21.93
C LEU A 251 6.33 17.20 -21.15
N LEU A 252 6.33 15.87 -21.06
CA LEU A 252 7.41 15.09 -20.47
C LEU A 252 8.72 15.23 -21.27
N ALA A 253 8.64 15.19 -22.61
CA ALA A 253 9.79 15.40 -23.47
C ALA A 253 10.35 16.83 -23.33
N ALA A 254 9.47 17.85 -23.26
CA ALA A 254 9.85 19.24 -23.04
C ALA A 254 10.49 19.43 -21.65
N ALA A 255 9.93 18.82 -20.60
CA ALA A 255 10.50 18.83 -19.24
C ALA A 255 11.88 18.16 -19.20
N GLY A 256 12.03 17.03 -19.88
CA GLY A 256 13.33 16.34 -20.03
C GLY A 256 14.35 17.21 -20.77
N ALA A 257 13.96 17.82 -21.88
CA ALA A 257 14.81 18.76 -22.63
C ALA A 257 15.21 19.97 -21.80
N ALA A 258 14.25 20.55 -21.03
CA ALA A 258 14.53 21.67 -20.12
C ALA A 258 15.47 21.28 -18.99
N ALA A 259 15.32 20.08 -18.41
CA ALA A 259 16.22 19.57 -17.39
C ALA A 259 17.64 19.38 -17.93
N VAL A 260 17.80 18.83 -19.14
CA VAL A 260 19.08 18.68 -19.82
C VAL A 260 19.68 20.07 -20.15
N TRP A 261 18.87 21.00 -20.65
CA TRP A 261 19.31 22.35 -20.96
C TRP A 261 19.78 23.10 -19.69
N ARG A 262 19.02 22.98 -18.60
CA ARG A 262 19.38 23.59 -17.30
C ARG A 262 20.61 22.90 -16.68
N GLY A 263 20.71 21.58 -16.81
CA GLY A 263 21.88 20.83 -16.35
C GLY A 263 23.17 21.18 -17.09
N ARG A 264 23.08 21.54 -18.37
CA ARG A 264 24.23 22.03 -19.15
C ARG A 264 24.75 23.41 -18.70
N ARG A 265 23.95 24.18 -17.96
CA ARG A 265 24.33 25.49 -17.43
C ARG A 265 25.22 25.41 -16.18
N PHE A 266 25.23 24.28 -15.50
CA PHE A 266 26.27 23.98 -14.52
C PHE A 266 27.47 23.48 -15.32
N GLY A 267 28.38 24.42 -15.64
CA GLY A 267 29.69 24.08 -16.23
C GLY A 267 30.38 23.02 -15.37
N PRO A 268 31.42 22.33 -15.89
CA PRO A 268 32.17 21.40 -15.08
C PRO A 268 32.62 22.15 -13.82
N LEU A 269 32.43 21.50 -12.64
CA LEU A 269 33.05 21.98 -11.40
C LEU A 269 34.55 22.18 -11.72
N VAL A 270 34.88 23.41 -11.99
CA VAL A 270 36.29 23.80 -12.09
C VAL A 270 36.82 23.67 -10.68
N ALA A 271 37.52 22.58 -10.40
CA ALA A 271 38.39 22.52 -9.26
C ALA A 271 39.45 23.60 -9.50
N GLU A 272 39.19 24.79 -9.00
CA GLU A 272 40.20 25.83 -8.95
C GLU A 272 41.34 25.25 -8.09
N ASN A 273 42.43 24.91 -8.73
CA ASN A 273 43.71 24.70 -8.04
C ASN A 273 44.12 26.08 -7.55
N LEU A 274 43.63 26.46 -6.38
CA LEU A 274 44.07 27.64 -5.68
C LEU A 274 45.60 27.45 -5.44
N PRO A 275 46.43 28.34 -5.94
CA PRO A 275 47.88 28.20 -5.81
C PRO A 275 48.37 28.45 -4.38
N VAL A 276 47.43 28.62 -3.42
CA VAL A 276 47.76 28.87 -2.01
C VAL A 276 47.11 27.78 -1.16
N THR A 277 47.92 26.89 -0.62
CA THR A 277 47.51 26.01 0.47
C THR A 277 47.34 26.85 1.73
N VAL A 278 46.10 27.30 2.01
CA VAL A 278 45.77 27.94 3.29
C VAL A 278 45.98 26.90 4.37
N ARG A 279 46.98 27.13 5.24
CA ARG A 279 47.20 26.23 6.38
C ARG A 279 45.94 26.23 7.25
N ALA A 280 45.49 25.06 7.65
CA ALA A 280 44.27 24.91 8.48
C ALA A 280 44.31 25.79 9.75
N GLY A 281 45.48 26.16 10.23
CA GLY A 281 45.67 27.08 11.33
C GLY A 281 45.22 28.53 11.07
N GLU A 282 45.30 29.03 9.81
CA GLU A 282 44.90 30.42 9.49
C GLU A 282 43.38 30.63 9.55
N THR A 283 42.61 29.66 9.12
CA THR A 283 41.15 29.68 9.24
C THR A 283 40.70 29.62 10.69
N THR A 284 41.39 28.85 11.52
CA THR A 284 41.13 28.77 12.97
C THR A 284 41.51 30.07 13.68
N ALA A 285 42.65 30.66 13.33
CA ALA A 285 43.09 31.96 13.87
C ALA A 285 42.13 33.10 13.43
N GLY A 286 41.62 33.07 12.16
CA GLY A 286 40.65 34.04 11.69
C GLY A 286 39.32 33.95 12.45
N ARG A 287 38.82 32.76 12.72
CA ARG A 287 37.63 32.55 13.54
C ARG A 287 37.87 33.02 15.00
N ALA A 288 38.98 32.67 15.60
CA ALA A 288 39.30 33.10 16.95
C ALA A 288 39.31 34.62 17.10
N ARG A 289 39.87 35.36 16.10
CA ARG A 289 39.83 36.84 16.09
C ARG A 289 38.40 37.39 15.95
N LEU A 290 37.51 36.72 15.20
CA LEU A 290 36.12 37.15 15.09
C LEU A 290 35.38 36.97 16.41
N TYR A 291 35.56 35.83 17.09
CA TYR A 291 34.98 35.61 18.43
C TYR A 291 35.52 36.56 19.47
N ALA A 292 36.83 36.84 19.46
CA ALA A 292 37.44 37.84 20.37
C ALA A 292 36.88 39.25 20.15
N ARG A 293 36.55 39.64 18.90
CA ARG A 293 35.93 40.94 18.61
C ARG A 293 34.44 40.99 18.99
N ALA A 294 33.75 39.87 18.99
CA ALA A 294 32.34 39.79 19.40
C ALA A 294 32.17 39.95 20.91
N ALA A 295 33.25 39.77 21.70
CA ALA A 295 33.25 39.87 23.17
C ALA A 295 32.12 39.11 23.86
N ASP A 296 31.74 37.94 23.28
CA ASP A 296 30.71 37.06 23.81
C ASP A 296 31.32 35.70 24.23
N PRO A 297 31.85 35.60 25.46
CA PRO A 297 32.46 34.36 25.94
C PRO A 297 31.42 33.25 26.15
N VAL A 298 30.15 33.58 26.38
CA VAL A 298 29.07 32.59 26.58
C VAL A 298 28.77 31.85 25.26
N HIS A 299 28.63 32.60 24.18
CA HIS A 299 28.38 32.00 22.87
C HIS A 299 29.58 31.14 22.41
N ALA A 300 30.83 31.60 22.67
CA ALA A 300 32.01 30.82 22.36
C ALA A 300 32.06 29.51 23.18
N ALA A 301 31.69 29.54 24.45
CA ALA A 301 31.62 28.38 25.33
C ALA A 301 30.58 27.34 24.80
N ASP A 302 29.41 27.78 24.35
CA ASP A 302 28.39 26.91 23.80
C ASP A 302 28.89 26.19 22.54
N GLN A 303 29.61 26.90 21.66
CA GLN A 303 30.15 26.27 20.46
C GLN A 303 31.21 25.21 20.81
N LEU A 304 32.08 25.49 21.83
CA LEU A 304 33.06 24.53 22.31
C LEU A 304 32.39 23.28 22.91
N ARG A 305 31.32 23.45 23.70
CA ARG A 305 30.55 22.36 24.31
C ARG A 305 29.86 21.49 23.28
N VAL A 306 29.18 22.10 22.31
CA VAL A 306 28.52 21.34 21.22
C VAL A 306 29.56 20.52 20.44
N ALA A 307 30.71 21.09 20.17
CA ALA A 307 31.80 20.39 19.50
C ALA A 307 32.37 19.25 20.36
N ALA A 308 32.55 19.48 21.67
CA ALA A 308 33.02 18.47 22.63
C ALA A 308 32.01 17.31 22.76
N LEU A 309 30.74 17.61 22.94
CA LEU A 309 29.66 16.57 22.98
C LEU A 309 29.65 15.70 21.74
N ARG A 310 29.80 16.30 20.54
CA ARG A 310 29.86 15.51 19.29
C ARG A 310 31.12 14.63 19.22
N ARG A 311 32.25 15.08 19.74
CA ARG A 311 33.48 14.27 19.80
C ARG A 311 33.36 13.15 20.82
N LEU A 312 32.83 13.44 22.02
CA LEU A 312 32.58 12.45 23.07
C LEU A 312 31.63 11.37 22.61
N ALA A 313 30.49 11.72 21.97
CA ALA A 313 29.56 10.77 21.41
C ALA A 313 30.24 9.78 20.46
N ARG A 314 31.06 10.27 19.54
CA ARG A 314 31.85 9.42 18.63
C ARG A 314 32.86 8.53 19.32
N LEU A 315 33.57 9.05 20.33
CA LEU A 315 34.54 8.28 21.10
C LEU A 315 33.88 7.16 21.93
N LEU A 316 32.65 7.38 22.38
CA LEU A 316 31.86 6.45 23.16
C LEU A 316 31.00 5.50 22.30
N GLY A 317 31.01 5.66 20.96
CA GLY A 317 30.22 4.85 20.04
C GLY A 317 28.70 5.11 20.11
N LEU A 318 28.29 6.31 20.56
CA LEU A 318 26.91 6.71 20.71
C LEU A 318 26.34 7.29 19.41
N GLY A 319 25.05 7.05 19.14
CA GLY A 319 24.38 7.52 17.95
C GLY A 319 24.17 9.04 17.92
N PRO A 320 23.94 9.64 16.73
CA PRO A 320 23.82 11.10 16.57
C PRO A 320 22.59 11.70 17.27
N ALA A 321 21.58 10.89 17.60
CA ALA A 321 20.37 11.33 18.31
C ALA A 321 20.46 11.16 19.83
N THR A 322 21.61 10.79 20.38
CA THR A 322 21.79 10.59 21.84
C THR A 322 21.66 11.92 22.57
N PRO A 323 20.81 12.05 23.60
CA PRO A 323 20.68 13.26 24.41
C PRO A 323 22.01 13.65 25.06
N ALA A 324 22.30 14.97 25.15
CA ALA A 324 23.54 15.50 25.68
C ALA A 324 23.82 15.02 27.11
N GLY A 325 22.79 14.93 27.97
CA GLY A 325 22.91 14.39 29.33
C GLY A 325 23.36 12.92 29.37
N ALA A 326 22.87 12.09 28.45
CA ALA A 326 23.29 10.69 28.35
C ALA A 326 24.77 10.57 27.92
N ILE A 327 25.24 11.48 27.05
CA ILE A 327 26.64 11.53 26.64
C ILE A 327 27.54 11.89 27.85
N ALA A 328 27.11 12.86 28.68
CA ALA A 328 27.82 13.25 29.90
C ALA A 328 27.92 12.10 30.91
N ASP A 329 26.79 11.41 31.15
CA ASP A 329 26.73 10.27 32.07
C ASP A 329 27.58 9.09 31.58
N ALA A 330 27.59 8.83 30.27
CA ALA A 330 28.45 7.80 29.68
C ALA A 330 29.94 8.17 29.77
N ALA A 331 30.31 9.46 29.58
CA ALA A 331 31.65 9.93 29.74
C ALA A 331 32.13 9.80 31.20
N ALA A 332 31.30 10.19 32.18
CA ALA A 332 31.61 10.04 33.61
C ALA A 332 31.79 8.56 33.96
N THR A 333 30.90 7.68 33.55
CA THR A 333 30.98 6.23 33.79
C THR A 333 32.26 5.64 33.17
N ARG A 334 32.62 6.05 31.94
CA ARG A 334 33.76 5.50 31.23
C ARG A 334 35.12 5.94 31.84
N THR A 335 35.16 7.14 32.39
CA THR A 335 36.39 7.71 32.98
C THR A 335 36.51 7.48 34.48
N GLY A 336 35.44 7.04 35.15
CA GLY A 336 35.38 6.99 36.63
C GLY A 336 35.28 8.35 37.28
N ALA A 337 35.03 9.43 36.53
CA ALA A 337 34.91 10.78 37.05
C ALA A 337 33.56 11.02 37.73
N ASP A 338 33.53 12.00 38.65
CA ASP A 338 32.27 12.40 39.27
C ASP A 338 31.30 12.97 38.23
N ARG A 339 30.05 12.43 38.20
CA ARG A 339 29.03 12.85 37.24
C ARG A 339 28.67 14.32 37.33
N ARG A 340 28.73 14.88 38.55
CA ARG A 340 28.40 16.28 38.77
C ARG A 340 29.48 17.17 38.17
N ALA A 341 30.76 16.84 38.37
CA ALA A 341 31.86 17.56 37.80
C ALA A 341 31.85 17.53 36.26
N VAL A 342 31.50 16.39 35.65
CA VAL A 342 31.39 16.28 34.19
C VAL A 342 30.22 17.11 33.64
N ARG A 343 29.10 17.16 34.34
CA ARG A 343 27.95 17.98 33.96
C ARG A 343 28.24 19.47 34.12
N ASP A 344 28.88 19.87 35.19
CA ASP A 344 29.28 21.26 35.41
C ASP A 344 30.14 21.79 34.27
N ILE A 345 31.11 21.02 33.79
CA ILE A 345 31.93 21.39 32.64
C ILE A 345 31.14 21.48 31.34
N LEU A 346 30.23 20.51 31.10
CA LEU A 346 29.51 20.40 29.84
C LEU A 346 28.29 21.32 29.74
N PHE A 347 27.68 21.75 30.87
CA PHE A 347 26.41 22.48 30.85
C PHE A 347 26.40 23.73 31.73
N ASP A 348 26.92 23.66 32.96
CA ASP A 348 26.57 24.62 34.01
C ASP A 348 27.57 25.75 34.16
N THR A 349 28.88 25.55 33.86
CA THR A 349 29.93 26.60 34.01
C THR A 349 29.73 27.68 32.95
N VAL A 350 29.36 28.90 33.35
CA VAL A 350 29.20 30.06 32.45
C VAL A 350 30.39 30.97 32.55
N PRO A 351 31.28 31.01 31.53
CA PRO A 351 32.44 31.90 31.57
C PRO A 351 32.02 33.36 31.36
N SER A 352 32.48 34.24 32.21
CA SER A 352 32.25 35.69 32.15
C SER A 352 33.44 36.44 31.56
N THR A 353 34.61 35.80 31.53
CA THR A 353 35.86 36.37 31.04
C THR A 353 36.55 35.45 30.05
N ASP A 354 37.43 36.02 29.21
CA ASP A 354 38.25 35.25 28.25
C ASP A 354 39.14 34.22 28.98
N ARG A 355 39.58 34.49 30.19
CA ARG A 355 40.39 33.58 30.99
C ARG A 355 39.57 32.34 31.39
N GLU A 356 38.37 32.55 31.90
CA GLU A 356 37.43 31.45 32.23
C GLU A 356 37.04 30.63 31.00
N LEU A 357 36.92 31.25 29.82
CA LEU A 357 36.66 30.56 28.56
C LEU A 357 37.85 29.65 28.19
N VAL A 358 39.09 30.10 28.38
CA VAL A 358 40.28 29.28 28.14
C VAL A 358 40.34 28.11 29.12
N ASP A 359 40.06 28.35 30.39
CA ASP A 359 40.03 27.32 31.42
C ASP A 359 38.97 26.26 31.11
N LEU A 360 37.76 26.69 30.66
CA LEU A 360 36.72 25.78 30.19
C LEU A 360 37.18 24.94 29.01
N ALA A 361 37.84 25.54 28.03
CA ALA A 361 38.38 24.83 26.87
C ALA A 361 39.42 23.77 27.26
N ASP A 362 40.22 24.03 28.27
CA ASP A 362 41.24 23.11 28.79
C ASP A 362 40.59 21.95 29.57
N HIS A 363 39.55 22.23 30.36
CA HIS A 363 38.76 21.20 31.03
C HIS A 363 38.05 20.27 30.02
N LEU A 364 37.45 20.83 28.96
CA LEU A 364 36.82 20.02 27.89
C LEU A 364 37.87 19.13 27.19
N ARG A 365 39.07 19.63 26.88
CA ARG A 365 40.15 18.84 26.28
C ARG A 365 40.57 17.70 27.21
N THR A 366 40.76 18.01 28.50
CA THR A 366 41.16 17.03 29.52
C THR A 366 40.15 15.90 29.63
N LEU A 367 38.87 16.24 29.62
CA LEU A 367 37.78 15.24 29.61
C LEU A 367 37.79 14.37 28.34
N GLU A 368 37.94 14.98 27.17
CA GLU A 368 38.04 14.24 25.91
C GLU A 368 39.23 13.28 25.88
N ASP A 369 40.37 13.71 26.37
CA ASP A 369 41.59 12.89 26.45
C ASP A 369 41.46 11.75 27.47
N ALA A 370 40.77 11.98 28.57
CA ALA A 370 40.43 10.93 29.55
C ALA A 370 39.52 9.84 28.92
N VAL A 371 38.47 10.27 28.24
CA VAL A 371 37.57 9.33 27.53
C VAL A 371 38.31 8.59 26.43
N ARG A 372 39.18 9.28 25.66
CA ARG A 372 39.96 8.64 24.60
C ARG A 372 40.93 7.59 25.15
N ARG A 373 41.57 7.86 26.31
CA ARG A 373 42.42 6.87 26.99
C ARG A 373 41.62 5.67 27.48
N ALA A 374 40.48 5.90 28.09
CA ALA A 374 39.60 4.83 28.58
C ALA A 374 38.94 4.03 27.46
N ALA A 375 38.79 4.59 26.27
CA ALA A 375 38.22 3.92 25.10
C ALA A 375 39.24 3.07 24.32
N ARG A 376 40.54 3.22 24.54
CA ARG A 376 41.57 2.36 23.93
C ARG A 376 41.53 0.98 24.59
N PRO A 377 41.32 -0.12 23.83
CA PRO A 377 41.46 -1.45 24.38
C PRO A 377 42.90 -1.65 24.88
N GLU A 378 43.08 -2.13 26.11
CA GLU A 378 44.38 -2.57 26.59
C GLU A 378 44.91 -3.62 25.62
N ARG A 379 45.97 -3.27 24.85
CA ARG A 379 46.75 -4.29 24.17
C ARG A 379 47.37 -5.16 25.25
N ASN A 380 46.86 -6.40 25.39
CA ASN A 380 47.51 -7.44 26.16
C ASN A 380 49.00 -7.41 25.86
N ARG A 381 49.81 -7.09 26.89
CA ARG A 381 51.24 -7.39 26.88
C ARG A 381 51.38 -8.91 27.11
N PRO A 382 52.22 -9.58 26.30
CA PRO A 382 52.55 -10.98 26.50
C PRO A 382 53.24 -11.27 27.83
#